data_3bca2f3793887409cd06c6d1132299f4
#
_entry.id   3bca2f3793887409cd06c6d1132299f4
#
_cell.length_a   1.000
_cell.length_b   1.000
_cell.length_c   1.000
_cell.angle_alpha   90.00
_cell.angle_beta   90.00
_cell.angle_gamma   90.00
#
_symmetry.space_group_name_H-M   'P 1'
#
loop_
_entity.id
_entity.type
_entity.pdbx_description
1 polymer ?
#
loop_
_entity_poly.entity_id
_entity_poly.type
_entity_poly.pdbx_seq_one_letter_code
_entity_poly.pdbx_strand_id
1 'polypeptide(L)'
;TAIGDGGKRADSLATACRASREGLQLLLQALAGLGLVRLKAGRYWNTTFGLNCLDGRSPTAVTNLLWLLNHHWSDWTGMARAIRRGRPGWAPVTKTAAFRRRFALAMHERSYVLAPLTLDRIRLPRGARRLLDVGGGSGAYSIALAQRHPDVHVLLVDQAVSVARRQIKEAGLADRIAVRQGNVLTAPLDSGFDLVLISNLLHDFSEAENRGLLRRAHGALRPGGKIVIVEYFLNAAGTLPAEAAVFSLLMYAFTPTGRSYAWNDVEAWLRGTGFGRFRRQLVTDSIGTLEAVRL
;
A
#
# COMPACT_ATOMS: atom_id res chain seq x y z
N THR A 1 -7.54 4.07 23.52
CA THR A 1 -6.62 5.14 23.88
C THR A 1 -6.51 5.30 25.38
N ALA A 2 -5.34 5.75 25.92
CA ALA A 2 -5.16 6.02 27.37
C ALA A 2 -6.07 7.15 27.87
N ILE A 3 -6.43 8.10 27.00
CA ILE A 3 -7.33 9.21 27.32
C ILE A 3 -8.78 8.72 27.55
N GLY A 4 -9.25 7.76 26.73
CA GLY A 4 -10.67 7.30 26.78
C GLY A 4 -11.65 8.41 26.40
N ASP A 5 -12.91 8.29 26.86
CA ASP A 5 -14.01 9.18 26.49
C ASP A 5 -14.11 10.42 27.41
N GLY A 6 -13.47 10.37 28.58
CA GLY A 6 -13.55 11.44 29.57
C GLY A 6 -12.24 12.12 29.84
N GLY A 7 -11.88 13.21 29.26
CA GLY A 7 -10.58 13.91 29.35
C GLY A 7 -9.77 13.68 30.64
N LYS A 8 -8.46 13.52 30.53
CA LYS A 8 -7.57 13.20 31.65
C LYS A 8 -6.47 14.24 31.85
N ARG A 9 -6.02 14.38 33.09
CA ARG A 9 -4.84 15.22 33.42
C ARG A 9 -3.56 14.51 32.98
N ALA A 10 -2.51 15.30 32.66
CA ALA A 10 -1.22 14.75 32.25
C ALA A 10 -0.65 13.76 33.28
N ASP A 11 -0.78 14.03 34.57
CA ASP A 11 -0.29 13.17 35.66
C ASP A 11 -0.93 11.78 35.62
N SER A 12 -2.26 11.73 35.47
CA SER A 12 -2.97 10.47 35.37
C SER A 12 -2.60 9.67 34.11
N LEU A 13 -2.31 10.36 33.01
CA LEU A 13 -1.84 9.74 31.77
C LEU A 13 -0.40 9.25 31.91
N ALA A 14 0.48 10.00 32.59
CA ALA A 14 1.85 9.58 32.84
C ALA A 14 1.91 8.27 33.63
N THR A 15 1.11 8.16 34.68
CA THR A 15 0.97 6.92 35.46
C THR A 15 0.44 5.77 34.60
N ALA A 16 -0.64 6.00 33.85
CA ALA A 16 -1.26 4.98 33.00
C ALA A 16 -0.34 4.47 31.86
N CYS A 17 0.51 5.36 31.33
CA CYS A 17 1.46 5.05 30.28
C CYS A 17 2.85 4.61 30.78
N ARG A 18 3.07 4.60 32.10
CA ARG A 18 4.39 4.35 32.73
C ARG A 18 5.48 5.25 32.15
N ALA A 19 5.14 6.52 31.94
CA ALA A 19 5.99 7.51 31.31
C ALA A 19 6.41 8.59 32.33
N SER A 20 7.52 9.29 32.07
CA SER A 20 7.86 10.45 32.84
C SER A 20 6.79 11.54 32.69
N ARG A 21 6.47 12.25 33.77
CA ARG A 21 5.49 13.32 33.77
C ARG A 21 5.86 14.42 32.77
N GLU A 22 7.10 14.87 32.82
CA GLU A 22 7.63 15.94 31.97
C GLU A 22 7.57 15.51 30.48
N GLY A 23 8.13 14.34 30.16
CA GLY A 23 8.15 13.85 28.79
C GLY A 23 6.75 13.66 28.20
N LEU A 24 5.80 13.13 29.01
CA LEU A 24 4.42 12.99 28.55
C LEU A 24 3.71 14.34 28.40
N GLN A 25 3.99 15.31 29.28
CA GLN A 25 3.45 16.65 29.14
C GLN A 25 3.86 17.29 27.83
N LEU A 26 5.16 17.23 27.47
CA LEU A 26 5.69 17.74 26.20
C LEU A 26 5.07 17.03 25.00
N LEU A 27 4.94 15.70 25.06
CA LEU A 27 4.28 14.94 24.02
C LEU A 27 2.82 15.36 23.83
N LEU A 28 2.06 15.50 24.91
CA LEU A 28 0.64 15.91 24.85
C LEU A 28 0.49 17.34 24.30
N GLN A 29 1.42 18.25 24.61
CA GLN A 29 1.45 19.59 24.04
C GLN A 29 1.69 19.55 22.52
N ALA A 30 2.67 18.74 22.07
CA ALA A 30 2.93 18.53 20.64
C ALA A 30 1.70 17.93 19.92
N LEU A 31 1.09 16.89 20.49
CA LEU A 31 -0.11 16.28 19.96
C LEU A 31 -1.31 17.27 19.92
N ALA A 32 -1.40 18.19 20.88
CA ALA A 32 -2.40 19.25 20.86
C ALA A 32 -2.14 20.27 19.75
N GLY A 33 -0.88 20.66 19.54
CA GLY A 33 -0.46 21.51 18.42
C GLY A 33 -0.77 20.89 17.05
N LEU A 34 -0.68 19.57 16.94
CA LEU A 34 -1.05 18.79 15.75
C LEU A 34 -2.56 18.53 15.63
N GLY A 35 -3.39 18.97 16.57
CA GLY A 35 -4.84 18.76 16.55
C GLY A 35 -5.29 17.32 16.85
N LEU A 36 -4.38 16.44 17.28
CA LEU A 36 -4.70 15.05 17.62
C LEU A 36 -5.39 14.91 18.98
N VAL A 37 -5.05 15.80 19.91
CA VAL A 37 -5.74 15.97 21.18
C VAL A 37 -6.08 17.45 21.38
N ARG A 38 -6.95 17.77 22.35
CA ARG A 38 -7.22 19.14 22.77
C ARG A 38 -7.03 19.29 24.27
N LEU A 39 -6.47 20.40 24.70
CA LEU A 39 -6.39 20.78 26.12
C LEU A 39 -7.57 21.69 26.46
N LYS A 40 -8.39 21.27 27.44
CA LYS A 40 -9.51 22.08 27.97
C LYS A 40 -9.58 21.90 29.49
N ALA A 41 -9.62 22.99 30.23
CA ALA A 41 -9.69 23.00 31.69
C ALA A 41 -8.65 22.10 32.37
N GLY A 42 -7.37 22.11 31.92
CA GLY A 42 -6.27 21.32 32.47
C GLY A 42 -6.38 19.80 32.18
N ARG A 43 -7.27 19.40 31.28
CA ARG A 43 -7.45 18.00 30.86
C ARG A 43 -7.22 17.88 29.35
N TYR A 44 -6.61 16.77 28.93
CA TYR A 44 -6.46 16.40 27.53
C TYR A 44 -7.62 15.51 27.08
N TRP A 45 -8.17 15.81 25.94
CA TRP A 45 -9.30 15.12 25.30
C TRP A 45 -8.88 14.65 23.91
N ASN A 46 -9.36 13.50 23.51
CA ASN A 46 -9.25 13.09 22.11
C ASN A 46 -10.03 14.06 21.21
N THR A 47 -9.47 14.38 20.04
CA THR A 47 -10.24 15.02 18.97
C THR A 47 -10.84 13.93 18.06
N THR A 48 -11.86 14.27 17.26
CA THR A 48 -12.40 13.37 16.24
C THR A 48 -11.28 12.94 15.27
N PHE A 49 -10.43 13.88 14.85
CA PHE A 49 -9.27 13.59 13.99
C PHE A 49 -8.31 12.62 14.68
N GLY A 50 -7.95 12.87 15.93
CA GLY A 50 -7.07 11.99 16.70
C GLY A 50 -7.64 10.57 16.88
N LEU A 51 -8.95 10.44 17.14
CA LEU A 51 -9.62 9.14 17.21
C LEU A 51 -9.61 8.42 15.87
N ASN A 52 -9.93 9.13 14.79
CA ASN A 52 -9.91 8.55 13.45
C ASN A 52 -8.53 8.02 13.05
N CYS A 53 -7.46 8.74 13.40
CA CYS A 53 -6.10 8.38 13.03
C CYS A 53 -5.44 7.36 13.97
N LEU A 54 -5.72 7.45 15.30
CA LEU A 54 -4.93 6.75 16.33
C LEU A 54 -5.73 5.70 17.13
N ASP A 55 -7.04 5.58 16.93
CA ASP A 55 -7.79 4.45 17.48
C ASP A 55 -7.78 3.31 16.48
N GLY A 56 -7.12 2.19 16.82
CA GLY A 56 -7.03 1.02 15.94
C GLY A 56 -8.36 0.35 15.60
N ARG A 57 -9.48 0.79 16.17
CA ARG A 57 -10.85 0.39 15.79
C ARG A 57 -11.41 1.24 14.64
N SER A 58 -10.81 2.41 14.38
CA SER A 58 -11.21 3.26 13.27
C SER A 58 -10.78 2.65 11.94
N PRO A 59 -11.63 2.67 10.90
CA PRO A 59 -11.26 2.20 9.57
C PRO A 59 -10.16 3.07 8.91
N THR A 60 -10.00 4.32 9.38
CA THR A 60 -8.98 5.25 8.90
C THR A 60 -7.77 5.34 9.83
N ALA A 61 -7.64 4.42 10.80
CA ALA A 61 -6.48 4.37 11.69
C ALA A 61 -5.19 4.13 10.90
N VAL A 62 -4.10 4.78 11.37
CA VAL A 62 -2.75 4.64 10.80
C VAL A 62 -1.74 4.10 11.82
N THR A 63 -2.21 3.39 12.82
CA THR A 63 -1.38 2.92 13.94
C THR A 63 -0.35 1.87 13.56
N ASN A 64 -0.69 0.98 12.63
CA ASN A 64 0.26 0.00 12.10
C ASN A 64 1.23 0.66 11.11
N LEU A 65 0.78 1.65 10.35
CA LEU A 65 1.64 2.44 9.48
C LEU A 65 2.67 3.23 10.30
N LEU A 66 2.26 3.90 11.37
CA LEU A 66 3.18 4.60 12.28
C LEU A 66 4.18 3.64 12.93
N TRP A 67 3.73 2.45 13.34
CA TRP A 67 4.63 1.41 13.83
C TRP A 67 5.65 1.00 12.77
N LEU A 68 5.24 0.82 11.51
CA LEU A 68 6.12 0.45 10.42
C LEU A 68 7.15 1.55 10.15
N LEU A 69 6.74 2.82 10.11
CA LEU A 69 7.65 3.97 9.95
C LEU A 69 8.70 4.02 11.06
N ASN A 70 8.28 3.80 12.33
CA ASN A 70 9.21 3.69 13.44
C ASN A 70 10.17 2.51 13.31
N HIS A 71 9.70 1.37 12.80
CA HIS A 71 10.54 0.20 12.54
C HIS A 71 11.58 0.48 11.45
N HIS A 72 11.17 1.18 10.39
CA HIS A 72 12.07 1.58 9.30
C HIS A 72 13.10 2.63 9.71
N TRP A 73 12.94 3.31 10.84
CA TRP A 73 13.94 4.26 11.33
C TRP A 73 15.31 3.60 11.52
N SER A 74 15.34 2.39 12.06
CA SER A 74 16.57 1.60 12.21
C SER A 74 17.20 1.22 10.87
N ASP A 75 16.40 1.04 9.85
CA ASP A 75 16.87 0.66 8.52
C ASP A 75 17.52 1.85 7.81
N TRP A 76 16.97 3.06 7.99
CA TRP A 76 17.57 4.30 7.49
C TRP A 76 18.97 4.55 8.06
N THR A 77 19.24 4.15 9.29
CA THR A 77 20.60 4.24 9.86
C THR A 77 21.62 3.37 9.11
N GLY A 78 21.16 2.30 8.46
CA GLY A 78 21.97 1.42 7.61
C GLY A 78 22.22 1.93 6.19
N MET A 79 21.51 2.98 5.75
CA MET A 79 21.51 3.44 4.36
C MET A 79 22.89 3.84 3.85
N ALA A 80 23.68 4.57 4.64
CA ALA A 80 25.03 4.96 4.26
C ALA A 80 25.95 3.74 3.97
N ARG A 81 25.74 2.64 4.69
CA ARG A 81 26.46 1.38 4.47
C ARG A 81 25.99 0.73 3.18
N ALA A 82 24.69 0.68 2.93
CA ALA A 82 24.12 0.13 1.70
C ALA A 82 24.60 0.88 0.44
N ILE A 83 24.70 2.20 0.51
CA ILE A 83 25.22 3.02 -0.60
C ILE A 83 26.72 2.73 -0.87
N ARG A 84 27.53 2.63 0.20
CA ARG A 84 28.97 2.42 0.05
C ARG A 84 29.36 0.99 -0.37
N ARG A 85 28.63 -0.02 0.07
CA ARG A 85 28.97 -1.44 -0.09
C ARG A 85 28.10 -2.20 -1.08
N GLY A 86 27.14 -1.53 -1.67
CA GLY A 86 26.09 -2.16 -2.45
C GLY A 86 24.91 -2.60 -1.56
N ARG A 87 23.88 -3.17 -2.19
CA ARG A 87 22.71 -3.68 -1.48
C ARG A 87 23.16 -4.58 -0.33
N PRO A 88 22.56 -4.48 0.85
CA PRO A 88 22.81 -5.43 1.92
C PRO A 88 22.57 -6.82 1.33
N GLY A 89 23.54 -7.76 1.51
CA GLY A 89 23.27 -9.16 1.21
C GLY A 89 22.02 -9.55 2.00
N TRP A 90 20.91 -9.66 1.30
CA TRP A 90 19.61 -9.89 1.90
C TRP A 90 19.60 -11.29 2.50
N ALA A 91 20.07 -11.41 3.74
CA ALA A 91 19.56 -12.49 4.57
C ALA A 91 18.08 -12.15 4.77
N PRO A 92 17.15 -13.05 4.42
CA PRO A 92 15.77 -12.84 4.84
C PRO A 92 15.86 -12.67 6.36
N VAL A 93 15.75 -11.42 6.83
CA VAL A 93 15.44 -11.20 8.22
C VAL A 93 14.23 -12.09 8.41
N THR A 94 14.34 -13.08 9.25
CA THR A 94 13.24 -13.99 9.58
C THR A 94 12.19 -13.17 10.26
N LYS A 95 11.47 -12.40 9.44
CA LYS A 95 10.40 -11.53 9.90
C LYS A 95 9.39 -12.45 10.54
N THR A 96 9.19 -12.31 11.83
CA THR A 96 8.26 -13.14 12.60
C THR A 96 6.86 -13.09 11.97
N ALA A 97 6.04 -14.08 12.23
CA ALA A 97 4.63 -14.06 11.80
C ALA A 97 3.91 -12.79 12.29
N ALA A 98 4.24 -12.33 13.51
CA ALA A 98 3.72 -11.09 14.08
C ALA A 98 4.13 -9.86 13.25
N PHE A 99 5.40 -9.77 12.83
CA PHE A 99 5.86 -8.70 11.95
C PHE A 99 5.11 -8.71 10.61
N ARG A 100 5.07 -9.86 9.93
CA ARG A 100 4.36 -9.98 8.63
C ARG A 100 2.91 -9.58 8.72
N ARG A 101 2.21 -10.00 9.79
CA ARG A 101 0.82 -9.60 10.03
C ARG A 101 0.69 -8.09 10.20
N ARG A 102 1.56 -7.48 11.01
CA ARG A 102 1.50 -6.03 11.30
C ARG A 102 1.89 -5.20 10.08
N PHE A 103 2.86 -5.65 9.30
CA PHE A 103 3.21 -5.08 8.00
C PHE A 103 2.01 -5.09 7.04
N ALA A 104 1.33 -6.23 6.90
CA ALA A 104 0.14 -6.33 6.04
C ALA A 104 -1.00 -5.41 6.50
N LEU A 105 -1.16 -5.21 7.83
CA LEU A 105 -2.11 -4.22 8.37
C LEU A 105 -1.68 -2.78 8.08
N ALA A 106 -0.39 -2.45 8.18
CA ALA A 106 0.13 -1.14 7.80
C ALA A 106 -0.12 -0.84 6.32
N MET A 107 0.09 -1.83 5.46
CA MET A 107 -0.23 -1.71 4.03
C MET A 107 -1.74 -1.58 3.79
N HIS A 108 -2.57 -2.24 4.60
CA HIS A 108 -4.02 -2.06 4.54
C HIS A 108 -4.42 -0.63 4.89
N GLU A 109 -3.96 -0.11 6.03
CA GLU A 109 -4.24 1.27 6.48
C GLU A 109 -3.88 2.29 5.40
N ARG A 110 -2.71 2.15 4.77
CA ARG A 110 -2.28 3.00 3.66
C ARG A 110 -3.19 2.86 2.43
N SER A 111 -3.45 1.63 2.02
CA SER A 111 -4.23 1.34 0.81
C SER A 111 -5.71 1.68 0.99
N TYR A 112 -6.25 1.62 2.20
CA TYR A 112 -7.63 1.99 2.51
C TYR A 112 -7.93 3.45 2.13
N VAL A 113 -6.97 4.36 2.35
CA VAL A 113 -7.10 5.77 1.96
C VAL A 113 -6.82 5.97 0.46
N LEU A 114 -5.84 5.25 -0.09
CA LEU A 114 -5.41 5.43 -1.48
C LEU A 114 -6.35 4.78 -2.50
N ALA A 115 -6.99 3.67 -2.17
CA ALA A 115 -7.80 2.93 -3.13
C ALA A 115 -8.98 3.75 -3.68
N PRO A 116 -9.81 4.44 -2.88
CA PRO A 116 -10.87 5.30 -3.42
C PRO A 116 -10.35 6.39 -4.35
N LEU A 117 -9.27 7.09 -3.97
CA LEU A 117 -8.62 8.13 -4.78
C LEU A 117 -8.11 7.58 -6.12
N THR A 118 -7.56 6.37 -6.07
CA THR A 118 -7.08 5.66 -7.27
C THR A 118 -8.24 5.29 -8.19
N LEU A 119 -9.33 4.77 -7.63
CA LEU A 119 -10.51 4.37 -8.41
C LEU A 119 -11.19 5.55 -9.11
N ASP A 120 -11.04 6.77 -8.60
CA ASP A 120 -11.51 7.98 -9.29
C ASP A 120 -10.69 8.30 -10.55
N ARG A 121 -9.50 7.74 -10.66
CA ARG A 121 -8.57 7.96 -11.79
C ARG A 121 -8.60 6.83 -12.83
N ILE A 122 -9.08 5.64 -12.50
CA ILE A 122 -9.14 4.52 -13.44
C ILE A 122 -10.52 4.39 -14.06
N ARG A 123 -10.53 3.88 -15.30
CA ARG A 123 -11.77 3.59 -16.04
C ARG A 123 -11.85 2.10 -16.34
N LEU A 124 -12.82 1.42 -15.76
CA LEU A 124 -13.08 0.04 -16.10
C LEU A 124 -13.52 -0.08 -17.58
N PRO A 125 -13.16 -1.16 -18.26
CA PRO A 125 -13.77 -1.47 -19.55
C PRO A 125 -15.31 -1.55 -19.43
N ARG A 126 -16.02 -1.12 -20.47
CA ARG A 126 -17.50 -1.20 -20.46
C ARG A 126 -17.97 -2.64 -20.28
N GLY A 127 -18.84 -2.86 -19.32
CA GLY A 127 -19.36 -4.19 -18.99
C GLY A 127 -18.35 -5.12 -18.33
N ALA A 128 -17.27 -4.58 -17.74
CA ALA A 128 -16.28 -5.38 -17.01
C ALA A 128 -16.93 -6.10 -15.83
N ARG A 129 -16.66 -7.40 -15.70
CA ARG A 129 -17.18 -8.27 -14.63
C ARG A 129 -16.10 -9.07 -13.92
N ARG A 130 -14.99 -9.40 -14.61
CA ARG A 130 -13.93 -10.26 -14.09
C ARG A 130 -12.63 -9.49 -13.98
N LEU A 131 -12.17 -9.27 -12.75
CA LEU A 131 -10.94 -8.55 -12.45
C LEU A 131 -9.94 -9.46 -11.78
N LEU A 132 -8.66 -9.25 -12.08
CA LEU A 132 -7.54 -9.92 -11.41
C LEU A 132 -6.72 -8.85 -10.67
N ASP A 133 -6.55 -9.02 -9.36
CA ASP A 133 -5.71 -8.19 -8.49
C ASP A 133 -4.43 -8.96 -8.16
N VAL A 134 -3.34 -8.59 -8.83
CA VAL A 134 -2.04 -9.27 -8.72
C VAL A 134 -1.18 -8.59 -7.66
N GLY A 135 -0.85 -9.31 -6.61
CA GLY A 135 -0.19 -8.75 -5.44
C GLY A 135 -1.13 -7.87 -4.62
N GLY A 136 -2.42 -8.26 -4.55
CA GLY A 136 -3.47 -7.45 -3.90
C GLY A 136 -3.31 -7.27 -2.39
N GLY A 137 -2.32 -7.91 -1.77
CA GLY A 137 -1.90 -7.71 -0.37
C GLY A 137 -3.05 -7.91 0.61
N SER A 138 -3.51 -6.82 1.21
CA SER A 138 -4.60 -6.83 2.18
C SER A 138 -6.01 -6.85 1.57
N GLY A 139 -6.14 -6.73 0.25
CA GLY A 139 -7.39 -6.67 -0.48
C GLY A 139 -8.09 -5.31 -0.51
N ALA A 140 -7.45 -4.25 -0.06
CA ALA A 140 -8.09 -2.93 0.02
C ALA A 140 -8.59 -2.42 -1.35
N TYR A 141 -7.80 -2.58 -2.41
CA TYR A 141 -8.21 -2.23 -3.77
C TYR A 141 -9.32 -3.13 -4.30
N SER A 142 -9.22 -4.45 -4.09
CA SER A 142 -10.25 -5.42 -4.45
C SER A 142 -11.60 -5.10 -3.76
N ILE A 143 -11.57 -4.77 -2.47
CA ILE A 143 -12.75 -4.38 -1.70
C ILE A 143 -13.35 -3.10 -2.26
N ALA A 144 -12.56 -2.05 -2.45
CA ALA A 144 -13.03 -0.78 -2.98
C ALA A 144 -13.62 -0.92 -4.40
N LEU A 145 -13.00 -1.74 -5.27
CA LEU A 145 -13.51 -2.07 -6.60
C LEU A 145 -14.87 -2.79 -6.53
N ALA A 146 -14.99 -3.82 -5.72
CA ALA A 146 -16.22 -4.59 -5.60
C ALA A 146 -17.35 -3.79 -4.95
N GLN A 147 -17.05 -2.89 -4.01
CA GLN A 147 -18.04 -1.97 -3.43
C GLN A 147 -18.56 -0.97 -4.45
N ARG A 148 -17.67 -0.40 -5.27
CA ARG A 148 -18.03 0.60 -6.29
C ARG A 148 -18.75 0.02 -7.49
N HIS A 149 -18.49 -1.26 -7.81
CA HIS A 149 -19.00 -1.95 -8.99
C HIS A 149 -19.69 -3.28 -8.58
N PRO A 150 -21.01 -3.27 -8.34
CA PRO A 150 -21.73 -4.44 -7.82
C PRO A 150 -21.63 -5.71 -8.66
N ASP A 151 -21.50 -5.57 -9.99
CA ASP A 151 -21.41 -6.69 -10.93
C ASP A 151 -19.99 -7.28 -11.06
N VAL A 152 -19.00 -6.68 -10.39
CA VAL A 152 -17.59 -7.10 -10.51
C VAL A 152 -17.26 -8.21 -9.54
N HIS A 153 -16.61 -9.25 -10.06
CA HIS A 153 -15.95 -10.31 -9.30
C HIS A 153 -14.44 -10.19 -9.44
N VAL A 154 -13.74 -10.34 -8.34
CA VAL A 154 -12.29 -10.19 -8.28
C VAL A 154 -11.63 -11.50 -7.88
N LEU A 155 -10.57 -11.89 -8.59
CA LEU A 155 -9.58 -12.85 -8.10
C LEU A 155 -8.39 -12.09 -7.60
N LEU A 156 -8.11 -12.18 -6.30
CA LEU A 156 -6.90 -11.64 -5.67
C LEU A 156 -5.86 -12.76 -5.56
N VAL A 157 -4.64 -12.49 -6.03
CA VAL A 157 -3.49 -13.40 -5.92
C VAL A 157 -2.38 -12.73 -5.13
N ASP A 158 -1.96 -13.31 -3.99
CA ASP A 158 -0.87 -12.80 -3.16
C ASP A 158 -0.21 -13.93 -2.35
N GLN A 159 1.01 -13.73 -1.89
CA GLN A 159 1.71 -14.69 -1.03
C GLN A 159 1.17 -14.68 0.41
N ALA A 160 0.69 -13.53 0.90
CA ALA A 160 0.29 -13.29 2.29
C ALA A 160 -1.19 -12.94 2.41
N VAL A 161 -2.07 -13.92 2.29
CA VAL A 161 -3.52 -13.74 2.11
C VAL A 161 -4.35 -13.69 3.39
N SER A 162 -3.77 -13.88 4.57
CA SER A 162 -4.52 -13.97 5.83
C SER A 162 -5.27 -12.68 6.19
N VAL A 163 -4.63 -11.53 5.97
CA VAL A 163 -5.26 -10.21 6.20
C VAL A 163 -6.34 -9.97 5.15
N ALA A 164 -6.08 -10.24 3.86
CA ALA A 164 -7.06 -10.09 2.80
C ALA A 164 -8.34 -10.88 3.07
N ARG A 165 -8.22 -12.17 3.37
CA ARG A 165 -9.37 -13.03 3.69
C ARG A 165 -10.22 -12.47 4.83
N ARG A 166 -9.58 -11.93 5.89
CA ARG A 166 -10.27 -11.32 7.00
C ARG A 166 -10.98 -10.04 6.59
N GLN A 167 -10.28 -9.11 5.92
CA GLN A 167 -10.84 -7.83 5.51
C GLN A 167 -12.00 -7.99 4.51
N ILE A 168 -11.88 -8.92 3.56
CA ILE A 168 -12.93 -9.25 2.58
C ILE A 168 -14.17 -9.82 3.29
N LYS A 169 -13.98 -10.70 4.29
CA LYS A 169 -15.07 -11.24 5.10
C LYS A 169 -15.76 -10.15 5.93
N GLU A 170 -14.98 -9.30 6.59
CA GLU A 170 -15.49 -8.17 7.39
C GLU A 170 -16.24 -7.15 6.51
N ALA A 171 -15.86 -7.00 5.24
CA ALA A 171 -16.56 -6.17 4.25
C ALA A 171 -17.81 -6.84 3.65
N GLY A 172 -18.12 -8.12 3.97
CA GLY A 172 -19.25 -8.84 3.39
C GLY A 172 -19.11 -9.16 1.91
N LEU A 173 -17.88 -9.33 1.40
CA LEU A 173 -17.59 -9.47 -0.03
C LEU A 173 -16.99 -10.83 -0.40
N ALA A 174 -17.09 -11.83 0.47
CA ALA A 174 -16.47 -13.14 0.27
C ALA A 174 -17.07 -13.94 -0.92
N ASP A 175 -18.26 -13.63 -1.34
CA ASP A 175 -18.95 -14.17 -2.51
C ASP A 175 -18.47 -13.57 -3.84
N ARG A 176 -17.90 -12.36 -3.80
CA ARG A 176 -17.44 -11.63 -4.99
C ARG A 176 -15.93 -11.49 -5.11
N ILE A 177 -15.19 -11.72 -4.04
CA ILE A 177 -13.71 -11.63 -4.04
C ILE A 177 -13.12 -12.97 -3.62
N ALA A 178 -12.67 -13.73 -4.60
CA ALA A 178 -11.90 -14.97 -4.39
C ALA A 178 -10.45 -14.63 -4.06
N VAL A 179 -9.84 -15.38 -3.12
CA VAL A 179 -8.44 -15.16 -2.70
C VAL A 179 -7.63 -16.42 -2.92
N ARG A 180 -6.64 -16.32 -3.78
CA ARG A 180 -5.66 -17.38 -4.08
C ARG A 180 -4.29 -17.03 -3.48
N GLN A 181 -3.76 -17.94 -2.68
CA GLN A 181 -2.39 -17.81 -2.19
C GLN A 181 -1.40 -18.28 -3.25
N GLY A 182 -0.40 -17.46 -3.56
CA GLY A 182 0.66 -17.83 -4.51
C GLY A 182 1.67 -16.72 -4.75
N ASN A 183 2.84 -17.12 -5.22
CA ASN A 183 3.85 -16.16 -5.67
C ASN A 183 3.43 -15.58 -7.02
N VAL A 184 3.24 -14.28 -7.10
CA VAL A 184 2.78 -13.56 -8.30
C VAL A 184 3.67 -13.77 -9.52
N LEU A 185 4.97 -14.07 -9.32
CA LEU A 185 5.90 -14.34 -10.41
C LEU A 185 5.74 -15.73 -11.03
N THR A 186 5.18 -16.71 -10.29
CA THR A 186 5.14 -18.11 -10.72
C THR A 186 3.76 -18.76 -10.63
N ALA A 187 2.89 -18.30 -9.71
CA ALA A 187 1.56 -18.89 -9.53
C ALA A 187 0.71 -18.80 -10.81
N PRO A 188 -0.09 -19.80 -11.14
CA PRO A 188 -0.98 -19.72 -12.29
C PRO A 188 -1.92 -18.50 -12.19
N LEU A 189 -1.99 -17.73 -13.26
CA LEU A 189 -3.00 -16.69 -13.45
C LEU A 189 -4.02 -17.26 -14.45
N ASP A 190 -5.29 -17.29 -14.07
CA ASP A 190 -6.36 -17.68 -14.97
C ASP A 190 -6.44 -16.69 -16.14
N SER A 191 -7.26 -16.96 -17.13
CA SER A 191 -7.44 -16.08 -18.28
C SER A 191 -8.87 -15.54 -18.39
N GLY A 192 -9.08 -14.62 -19.33
CA GLY A 192 -10.39 -14.04 -19.62
C GLY A 192 -10.80 -12.93 -18.67
N PHE A 193 -9.85 -12.24 -18.05
CA PHE A 193 -10.11 -11.05 -17.23
C PHE A 193 -10.34 -9.83 -18.11
N ASP A 194 -11.26 -8.98 -17.68
CA ASP A 194 -11.53 -7.68 -18.31
C ASP A 194 -10.50 -6.64 -17.88
N LEU A 195 -10.00 -6.78 -16.65
CA LEU A 195 -8.99 -5.90 -16.08
C LEU A 195 -8.03 -6.68 -15.20
N VAL A 196 -6.74 -6.36 -15.32
CA VAL A 196 -5.68 -6.73 -14.36
C VAL A 196 -5.23 -5.48 -13.63
N LEU A 197 -5.26 -5.51 -12.31
CA LEU A 197 -4.72 -4.49 -11.44
C LEU A 197 -3.39 -4.98 -10.86
N ILE A 198 -2.38 -4.12 -10.89
CA ILE A 198 -1.08 -4.30 -10.22
C ILE A 198 -0.85 -3.04 -9.40
N SER A 199 -0.99 -3.12 -8.08
CA SER A 199 -0.89 -1.94 -7.21
C SER A 199 0.28 -2.04 -6.24
N ASN A 200 1.21 -1.08 -6.32
CA ASN A 200 2.37 -1.00 -5.42
C ASN A 200 3.13 -2.34 -5.30
N LEU A 201 3.49 -2.90 -6.43
CA LEU A 201 4.12 -4.21 -6.54
C LEU A 201 5.38 -4.21 -7.39
N LEU A 202 5.42 -3.45 -8.50
CA LEU A 202 6.57 -3.47 -9.43
C LEU A 202 7.86 -3.04 -8.75
N HIS A 203 7.75 -2.18 -7.75
CA HIS A 203 8.92 -1.68 -7.02
C HIS A 203 9.60 -2.75 -6.13
N ASP A 204 9.02 -3.92 -5.94
CA ASP A 204 9.64 -5.03 -5.20
C ASP A 204 10.57 -5.87 -6.07
N PHE A 205 10.47 -5.77 -7.39
CA PHE A 205 11.09 -6.66 -8.35
C PHE A 205 12.08 -5.95 -9.28
N SER A 206 13.00 -6.74 -9.85
CA SER A 206 13.87 -6.31 -10.94
C SER A 206 13.09 -6.06 -12.23
N GLU A 207 13.72 -5.37 -13.19
CA GLU A 207 13.16 -5.18 -14.53
C GLU A 207 12.81 -6.50 -15.23
N ALA A 208 13.69 -7.51 -15.13
CA ALA A 208 13.49 -8.81 -15.76
C ALA A 208 12.25 -9.54 -15.18
N GLU A 209 12.09 -9.51 -13.86
CA GLU A 209 10.94 -10.08 -13.17
C GLU A 209 9.65 -9.32 -13.53
N ASN A 210 9.69 -8.00 -13.55
CA ASN A 210 8.57 -7.16 -13.97
C ASN A 210 8.13 -7.42 -15.40
N ARG A 211 9.06 -7.53 -16.34
CA ARG A 211 8.76 -7.92 -17.73
C ARG A 211 8.11 -9.31 -17.82
N GLY A 212 8.56 -10.25 -16.98
CA GLY A 212 7.94 -11.57 -16.85
C GLY A 212 6.50 -11.48 -16.32
N LEU A 213 6.29 -10.71 -15.26
CA LEU A 213 4.98 -10.48 -14.66
C LEU A 213 4.01 -9.82 -15.65
N LEU A 214 4.45 -8.81 -16.41
CA LEU A 214 3.62 -8.13 -17.39
C LEU A 214 3.22 -9.04 -18.57
N ARG A 215 4.10 -9.96 -19.02
CA ARG A 215 3.72 -10.98 -20.02
C ARG A 215 2.63 -11.92 -19.48
N ARG A 216 2.72 -12.30 -18.21
CA ARG A 216 1.72 -13.15 -17.56
C ARG A 216 0.38 -12.42 -17.40
N ALA A 217 0.42 -11.13 -16.98
CA ALA A 217 -0.75 -10.28 -16.92
C ALA A 217 -1.41 -10.08 -18.29
N HIS A 218 -0.62 -9.95 -19.36
CA HIS A 218 -1.12 -9.90 -20.74
C HIS A 218 -1.88 -11.20 -21.09
N GLY A 219 -1.30 -12.37 -20.79
CA GLY A 219 -1.96 -13.66 -21.03
C GLY A 219 -3.25 -13.87 -20.25
N ALA A 220 -3.36 -13.26 -19.06
CA ALA A 220 -4.55 -13.33 -18.21
C ALA A 220 -5.73 -12.47 -18.74
N LEU A 221 -5.45 -11.39 -19.44
CA LEU A 221 -6.48 -10.51 -20.00
C LEU A 221 -7.14 -11.13 -21.25
N ARG A 222 -8.41 -10.85 -21.47
CA ARG A 222 -9.04 -11.07 -22.79
C ARG A 222 -8.54 -10.04 -23.81
N PRO A 223 -8.63 -10.27 -25.11
CA PRO A 223 -8.38 -9.24 -26.11
C PRO A 223 -9.21 -7.98 -25.84
N GLY A 224 -8.59 -6.81 -25.93
CA GLY A 224 -9.20 -5.53 -25.54
C GLY A 224 -9.37 -5.32 -24.04
N GLY A 225 -8.94 -6.26 -23.20
CA GLY A 225 -8.87 -6.09 -21.75
C GLY A 225 -7.81 -5.06 -21.35
N LYS A 226 -7.90 -4.56 -20.14
CA LYS A 226 -7.07 -3.46 -19.67
C LYS A 226 -6.16 -3.89 -18.51
N ILE A 227 -4.91 -3.42 -18.52
CA ILE A 227 -4.04 -3.41 -17.34
C ILE A 227 -4.06 -2.03 -16.69
N VAL A 228 -4.06 -1.99 -15.36
CA VAL A 228 -3.88 -0.79 -14.54
C VAL A 228 -2.73 -1.05 -13.57
N ILE A 229 -1.71 -0.20 -13.62
CA ILE A 229 -0.58 -0.24 -12.71
C ILE A 229 -0.65 1.01 -11.85
N VAL A 230 -0.59 0.84 -10.52
CA VAL A 230 -0.55 1.93 -9.53
C VAL A 230 0.81 1.91 -8.87
N GLU A 231 1.60 2.97 -9.02
CA GLU A 231 2.99 2.98 -8.55
C GLU A 231 3.52 4.36 -8.19
N TYR A 232 4.65 4.38 -7.49
CA TYR A 232 5.54 5.52 -7.36
C TYR A 232 6.37 5.67 -8.64
N PHE A 233 5.80 6.30 -9.64
CA PHE A 233 6.51 6.51 -10.90
C PHE A 233 7.48 7.67 -10.83
N LEU A 234 8.62 7.51 -11.50
CA LEU A 234 9.63 8.55 -11.67
C LEU A 234 9.53 9.20 -13.05
N ASN A 235 10.07 10.42 -13.17
CA ASN A 235 10.39 11.03 -14.46
C ASN A 235 11.54 10.28 -15.14
N ALA A 236 11.84 10.60 -16.40
CA ALA A 236 12.91 9.94 -17.16
C ALA A 236 14.31 10.09 -16.54
N ALA A 237 14.55 11.18 -15.81
CA ALA A 237 15.82 11.41 -15.09
C ALA A 237 15.90 10.66 -13.75
N GLY A 238 14.82 10.05 -13.28
CA GLY A 238 14.77 9.34 -12.00
C GLY A 238 14.79 10.25 -10.75
N THR A 239 14.52 11.54 -10.90
CA THR A 239 14.71 12.57 -9.86
C THR A 239 13.39 13.11 -9.29
N LEU A 240 12.30 12.99 -10.01
CA LEU A 240 11.00 13.53 -9.63
C LEU A 240 9.87 12.50 -9.81
N PRO A 241 8.85 12.56 -8.97
CA PRO A 241 8.73 13.37 -7.76
C PRO A 241 9.78 12.98 -6.71
N ALA A 242 10.20 13.92 -5.87
CA ALA A 242 11.23 13.67 -4.86
C ALA A 242 10.87 12.53 -3.91
N GLU A 243 9.60 12.41 -3.52
CA GLU A 243 9.12 11.32 -2.67
C GLU A 243 9.30 9.94 -3.34
N ALA A 244 9.01 9.83 -4.65
CA ALA A 244 9.21 8.58 -5.39
C ALA A 244 10.69 8.22 -5.51
N ALA A 245 11.59 9.23 -5.64
CA ALA A 245 13.04 9.01 -5.66
C ALA A 245 13.56 8.56 -4.28
N VAL A 246 13.07 9.15 -3.18
CA VAL A 246 13.39 8.72 -1.82
C VAL A 246 12.82 7.32 -1.54
N PHE A 247 11.60 7.03 -2.02
CA PHE A 247 11.02 5.70 -1.92
C PHE A 247 11.84 4.65 -2.69
N SER A 248 12.37 5.00 -3.87
CA SER A 248 13.27 4.14 -4.62
C SER A 248 14.54 3.77 -3.84
N LEU A 249 15.11 4.75 -3.10
CA LEU A 249 16.24 4.51 -2.23
C LEU A 249 15.87 3.58 -1.04
N LEU A 250 14.67 3.74 -0.50
CA LEU A 250 14.13 2.84 0.51
C LEU A 250 14.03 1.40 -0.04
N MET A 251 13.47 1.21 -1.22
CA MET A 251 13.38 -0.11 -1.87
C MET A 251 14.76 -0.73 -2.13
N TYR A 252 15.77 0.10 -2.44
CA TYR A 252 17.16 -0.36 -2.56
C TYR A 252 17.67 -1.02 -1.28
N ALA A 253 17.29 -0.52 -0.11
CA ALA A 253 17.70 -1.06 1.18
C ALA A 253 16.84 -2.27 1.64
N PHE A 254 15.59 -2.36 1.18
CA PHE A 254 14.59 -3.32 1.72
C PHE A 254 14.30 -4.51 0.84
N THR A 255 14.62 -4.43 -0.45
CA THR A 255 14.34 -5.50 -1.39
C THR A 255 15.62 -6.01 -2.05
N PRO A 256 15.66 -7.26 -2.50
CA PRO A 256 16.83 -7.78 -3.22
C PRO A 256 17.15 -7.03 -4.50
N THR A 257 16.12 -6.62 -5.26
CA THR A 257 16.26 -6.10 -6.63
C THR A 257 15.39 -4.87 -6.92
N GLY A 258 14.43 -4.55 -6.03
CA GLY A 258 13.40 -3.55 -6.28
C GLY A 258 13.90 -2.11 -6.28
N ARG A 259 13.13 -1.23 -6.92
CA ARG A 259 13.27 0.23 -6.99
C ARG A 259 12.04 0.84 -7.64
N SER A 260 11.86 2.15 -7.56
CA SER A 260 10.88 2.84 -8.42
C SER A 260 11.37 2.90 -9.86
N TYR A 261 10.45 2.89 -10.80
CA TYR A 261 10.71 2.91 -12.24
C TYR A 261 10.12 4.16 -12.88
N ALA A 262 10.73 4.63 -13.95
CA ALA A 262 10.18 5.75 -14.69
C ALA A 262 8.93 5.33 -15.49
N TRP A 263 8.03 6.29 -15.72
CA TRP A 263 6.86 6.09 -16.57
C TRP A 263 7.22 5.48 -17.93
N ASN A 264 8.27 6.01 -18.56
CA ASN A 264 8.70 5.59 -19.88
C ASN A 264 9.21 4.15 -19.90
N ASP A 265 9.88 3.71 -18.83
CA ASP A 265 10.39 2.33 -18.72
C ASP A 265 9.23 1.34 -18.68
N VAL A 266 8.25 1.59 -17.80
CA VAL A 266 7.10 0.69 -17.65
C VAL A 266 6.21 0.69 -18.90
N GLU A 267 6.03 1.83 -19.56
CA GLU A 267 5.34 1.86 -20.86
C GLU A 267 6.10 1.10 -21.95
N ALA A 268 7.43 1.20 -21.99
CA ALA A 268 8.24 0.44 -22.96
C ALA A 268 8.10 -1.08 -22.72
N TRP A 269 8.08 -1.53 -21.46
CA TRP A 269 7.85 -2.94 -21.13
C TRP A 269 6.46 -3.41 -21.54
N LEU A 270 5.44 -2.62 -21.26
CA LEU A 270 4.07 -2.91 -21.68
C LEU A 270 3.94 -2.97 -23.20
N ARG A 271 4.52 -2.00 -23.92
CA ARG A 271 4.51 -1.97 -25.39
C ARG A 271 5.18 -3.22 -25.98
N GLY A 272 6.34 -3.59 -25.44
CA GLY A 272 7.05 -4.82 -25.81
C GLY A 272 6.32 -6.13 -25.48
N THR A 273 5.22 -6.04 -24.71
CA THR A 273 4.39 -7.19 -24.33
C THR A 273 3.06 -7.25 -25.13
N GLY A 274 2.77 -6.26 -25.99
CA GLY A 274 1.53 -6.24 -26.78
C GLY A 274 0.44 -5.35 -26.22
N PHE A 275 0.78 -4.44 -25.30
CA PHE A 275 -0.15 -3.40 -24.84
C PHE A 275 -0.01 -2.12 -25.65
N GLY A 276 -1.11 -1.36 -25.74
CA GLY A 276 -1.15 -0.03 -26.34
C GLY A 276 -2.18 0.87 -25.68
N ARG A 277 -2.44 2.04 -26.28
CA ARG A 277 -3.43 3.02 -25.77
C ARG A 277 -3.16 3.45 -24.32
N PHE A 278 -1.94 3.92 -24.07
CA PHE A 278 -1.48 4.31 -22.74
C PHE A 278 -2.17 5.57 -22.22
N ARG A 279 -2.47 5.57 -20.90
CA ARG A 279 -3.00 6.72 -20.19
C ARG A 279 -2.33 6.82 -18.83
N ARG A 280 -1.65 7.95 -18.56
CA ARG A 280 -1.04 8.28 -17.27
C ARG A 280 -1.94 9.23 -16.50
N GLN A 281 -2.07 9.02 -15.21
CA GLN A 281 -2.74 9.96 -14.31
C GLN A 281 -2.06 9.98 -12.95
N LEU A 282 -2.03 11.14 -12.31
CA LEU A 282 -1.60 11.28 -10.92
C LEU A 282 -2.79 10.99 -9.99
N VAL A 283 -2.53 10.22 -8.95
CA VAL A 283 -3.45 9.96 -7.82
C VAL A 283 -3.11 10.91 -6.67
N THR A 284 -1.82 11.04 -6.38
CA THR A 284 -1.22 12.02 -5.46
C THR A 284 -0.04 12.67 -6.17
N ASP A 285 0.70 13.54 -5.49
CA ASP A 285 1.90 14.17 -6.06
C ASP A 285 3.00 13.14 -6.40
N SER A 286 2.98 11.95 -5.80
CA SER A 286 4.04 10.93 -5.93
C SER A 286 3.55 9.58 -6.46
N ILE A 287 2.25 9.31 -6.43
CA ILE A 287 1.65 8.07 -6.90
C ILE A 287 0.82 8.33 -8.15
N GLY A 288 0.98 7.48 -9.14
CA GLY A 288 0.20 7.57 -10.37
C GLY A 288 -0.39 6.24 -10.81
N THR A 289 -1.28 6.32 -11.80
CA THR A 289 -1.82 5.17 -12.52
C THR A 289 -1.35 5.18 -13.97
N LEU A 290 -0.93 4.03 -14.44
CA LEU A 290 -0.65 3.76 -15.85
C LEU A 290 -1.64 2.71 -16.35
N GLU A 291 -2.50 3.12 -17.27
CA GLU A 291 -3.45 2.24 -17.94
C GLU A 291 -2.95 1.88 -19.33
N ALA A 292 -3.18 0.64 -19.76
CA ALA A 292 -2.95 0.21 -21.13
C ALA A 292 -3.96 -0.88 -21.54
N VAL A 293 -4.19 -1.05 -22.83
CA VAL A 293 -5.14 -2.02 -23.41
C VAL A 293 -4.35 -3.12 -24.08
N ARG A 294 -4.72 -4.37 -23.87
CA ARG A 294 -4.24 -5.53 -24.64
C ARG A 294 -4.72 -5.39 -26.08
N LEU A 295 -3.78 -5.27 -27.04
CA LEU A 295 -4.05 -5.18 -28.48
C LEU A 295 -4.40 -6.54 -29.09
#